data_97a0cfa5b5accfbdc1d9d21b4dfc39b1
#
_entry.id   97a0cfa5b5accfbdc1d9d21b4dfc39b1
#
_cell.length_a   1.000
_cell.length_b   1.000
_cell.length_c   1.000
_cell.angle_alpha   90.00
_cell.angle_beta   90.00
_cell.angle_gamma   90.00
#
_symmetry.space_group_name_H-M   'P 1'
#
loop_
_entity.id
_entity.type
_entity.pdbx_description
1 polymer ?
#
loop_
_entity_poly.entity_id
_entity_poly.type
_entity_poly.pdbx_seq_one_letter_code
_entity_poly.pdbx_strand_id
1 'polypeptide(L)'
;MRGGKSRTDDDRQNDTKMIKKVSILLMVAATAVFAASCEKDNWPDQPDWSTITPPDQPTGPSEKPSECDNIVVAHRGGSSECGQPDNSIASLTYAMELGCYGSECDIYWTKDNNVIVAHADSQCCVNGYHPWEATLAEIRKAGNLKNGEPIPTLEEYIDKVMEKNPKTGEAYCTRLWLDIKNITKPSTLTEYPIAATRRACEIIVEKNAQNFVEFICTGNATVMAASFTYANAAGVNIGWMANYAVLEYISRGYKWANLSLEYMNDGTHTGARTIREFTDKGIEISVFNADDDADMNYYVNQSANLKAICTNYPDRLLRKMGKR
;
A
#
# COMPACT_ATOMS: atom_id res chain seq x y z
N MET A 1 18.88 41.28 -41.58
CA MET A 1 18.70 39.86 -41.88
C MET A 1 19.67 39.07 -40.99
N ARG A 2 19.17 38.43 -39.95
CA ARG A 2 19.97 37.51 -39.11
C ARG A 2 19.44 36.10 -39.37
N GLY A 3 20.25 35.26 -40.05
CA GLY A 3 19.90 33.90 -40.37
C GLY A 3 19.93 33.00 -39.12
N GLY A 4 18.79 32.43 -38.78
CA GLY A 4 18.69 31.37 -37.78
C GLY A 4 19.20 30.05 -38.37
N LYS A 5 20.24 29.48 -37.79
CA LYS A 5 20.66 28.12 -38.11
C LYS A 5 19.64 27.10 -37.54
N SER A 6 19.02 26.29 -38.41
CA SER A 6 18.22 25.16 -38.01
C SER A 6 19.13 24.07 -37.43
N ARG A 7 18.77 23.54 -36.25
CA ARG A 7 19.42 22.35 -35.67
C ARG A 7 19.19 21.14 -36.56
N THR A 8 20.23 20.37 -36.79
CA THR A 8 20.19 19.15 -37.62
C THR A 8 19.57 17.95 -36.83
N ASP A 9 19.08 16.96 -37.55
CA ASP A 9 18.51 15.75 -36.92
C ASP A 9 19.56 14.96 -36.09
N ASP A 10 20.85 15.12 -36.43
CA ASP A 10 21.96 14.53 -35.66
C ASP A 10 22.10 15.17 -34.26
N ASP A 11 21.86 16.49 -34.13
CA ASP A 11 21.87 17.16 -32.84
C ASP A 11 20.74 16.68 -31.92
N ARG A 12 19.58 16.39 -32.48
CA ARG A 12 18.41 15.85 -31.71
C ARG A 12 18.64 14.39 -31.25
N GLN A 13 19.30 13.57 -32.08
CA GLN A 13 19.64 12.20 -31.69
C GLN A 13 20.71 12.14 -30.60
N ASN A 14 21.68 13.06 -30.62
CA ASN A 14 22.70 13.17 -29.58
C ASN A 14 22.14 13.68 -28.26
N ASP A 15 21.24 14.67 -28.27
CA ASP A 15 20.55 15.15 -27.07
C ASP A 15 19.69 14.01 -26.43
N THR A 16 18.99 13.24 -27.25
CA THR A 16 18.19 12.10 -26.76
C THR A 16 19.03 10.96 -26.17
N LYS A 17 20.20 10.69 -26.74
CA LYS A 17 21.16 9.70 -26.19
C LYS A 17 21.83 10.20 -24.91
N MET A 18 22.09 11.50 -24.80
CA MET A 18 22.67 12.13 -23.61
C MET A 18 21.65 12.13 -22.46
N ILE A 19 20.38 12.47 -22.74
CA ILE A 19 19.30 12.43 -21.75
C ILE A 19 19.09 11.00 -21.23
N LYS A 20 19.09 9.97 -22.09
CA LYS A 20 19.00 8.57 -21.66
C LYS A 20 20.19 8.13 -20.80
N LYS A 21 21.43 8.56 -21.15
CA LYS A 21 22.62 8.26 -20.34
C LYS A 21 22.61 8.97 -19.00
N VAL A 22 22.13 10.21 -18.92
CA VAL A 22 22.01 10.96 -17.66
C VAL A 22 20.90 10.37 -16.78
N SER A 23 19.79 9.91 -17.36
CA SER A 23 18.72 9.23 -16.61
C SER A 23 19.18 7.89 -16.06
N ILE A 24 19.95 7.11 -16.82
CA ILE A 24 20.53 5.83 -16.35
C ILE A 24 21.60 6.08 -15.28
N LEU A 25 22.42 7.14 -15.42
CA LEU A 25 23.44 7.49 -14.43
C LEU A 25 22.81 8.01 -13.13
N LEU A 26 21.69 8.73 -13.19
CA LEU A 26 20.93 9.17 -12.01
C LEU A 26 20.22 7.98 -11.31
N MET A 27 19.74 6.99 -12.06
CA MET A 27 19.20 5.76 -11.46
C MET A 27 20.30 4.94 -10.77
N VAL A 28 21.49 4.82 -11.39
CA VAL A 28 22.62 4.10 -10.79
C VAL A 28 23.21 4.87 -9.60
N ALA A 29 23.22 6.21 -9.63
CA ALA A 29 23.68 7.02 -8.50
C ALA A 29 22.69 6.99 -7.32
N ALA A 30 21.39 6.86 -7.56
CA ALA A 30 20.39 6.68 -6.48
C ALA A 30 20.57 5.32 -5.78
N THR A 31 20.88 4.25 -6.52
CA THR A 31 21.18 2.93 -5.92
C THR A 31 22.52 2.90 -5.18
N ALA A 32 23.53 3.66 -5.62
CA ALA A 32 24.84 3.68 -4.96
C ALA A 32 24.86 4.50 -3.67
N VAL A 33 24.00 5.50 -3.49
CA VAL A 33 23.87 6.30 -2.24
C VAL A 33 23.19 5.49 -1.13
N PHE A 34 22.33 4.52 -1.47
CA PHE A 34 21.68 3.65 -0.50
C PHE A 34 22.62 2.60 0.13
N ALA A 35 23.73 2.26 -0.55
CA ALA A 35 24.68 1.27 -0.03
C ALA A 35 25.68 1.84 1.01
N ALA A 36 25.74 3.15 1.21
CA ALA A 36 26.81 3.79 1.98
C ALA A 36 26.41 4.32 3.38
N SER A 37 25.16 4.21 3.83
CA SER A 37 24.72 4.77 5.11
C SER A 37 24.07 3.79 6.09
N CYS A 38 24.08 2.49 5.82
CA CYS A 38 23.63 1.50 6.80
C CYS A 38 24.82 0.91 7.53
N GLU A 39 25.08 1.33 8.77
CA GLU A 39 25.91 0.58 9.69
C GLU A 39 25.30 -0.80 9.92
N LYS A 40 26.11 -1.84 9.62
CA LYS A 40 25.69 -3.25 9.51
C LYS A 40 25.45 -3.99 10.82
N ASP A 41 25.32 -3.30 11.93
CA ASP A 41 25.30 -3.97 13.23
C ASP A 41 23.87 -4.28 13.67
N ASN A 42 23.44 -5.53 13.51
CA ASN A 42 22.25 -6.22 14.01
C ASN A 42 21.08 -6.49 13.04
N TRP A 43 21.25 -6.35 11.76
CA TRP A 43 20.25 -6.84 10.80
C TRP A 43 20.46 -8.33 10.53
N PRO A 44 19.42 -9.15 10.44
CA PRO A 44 19.56 -10.48 9.84
C PRO A 44 20.13 -10.34 8.43
N ASP A 45 20.96 -11.30 7.98
CA ASP A 45 21.58 -11.28 6.65
C ASP A 45 20.56 -10.91 5.59
N GLN A 46 20.77 -9.77 4.96
CA GLN A 46 19.84 -9.19 4.01
C GLN A 46 20.04 -9.79 2.64
N PRO A 47 19.01 -10.33 1.98
CA PRO A 47 19.12 -10.70 0.60
C PRO A 47 19.57 -9.50 -0.24
N ASP A 48 20.52 -9.69 -1.13
CA ASP A 48 20.88 -8.66 -2.11
C ASP A 48 19.80 -8.57 -3.19
N TRP A 49 18.89 -7.60 -3.06
CA TRP A 49 17.81 -7.38 -4.02
C TRP A 49 18.28 -7.01 -5.42
N SER A 50 19.55 -6.65 -5.60
CA SER A 50 20.15 -6.48 -6.92
C SER A 50 20.42 -7.83 -7.61
N THR A 51 20.44 -8.91 -6.83
CA THR A 51 20.70 -10.29 -7.29
C THR A 51 19.46 -11.19 -7.15
N ILE A 52 18.35 -10.70 -6.61
CA ILE A 52 17.12 -11.49 -6.52
C ILE A 52 16.58 -11.68 -7.94
N THR A 53 16.94 -12.84 -8.48
CA THR A 53 16.04 -13.52 -9.40
C THR A 53 14.74 -13.72 -8.58
N PRO A 54 13.57 -13.28 -9.05
CA PRO A 54 12.30 -13.64 -8.40
C PRO A 54 12.38 -15.14 -8.10
N PRO A 55 12.03 -15.61 -6.89
CA PRO A 55 12.00 -17.03 -6.61
C PRO A 55 11.25 -17.68 -7.75
N ASP A 56 11.72 -18.84 -8.22
CA ASP A 56 11.11 -19.56 -9.35
C ASP A 56 9.60 -19.45 -9.20
N GLN A 57 8.99 -18.65 -10.08
CA GLN A 57 7.54 -18.39 -10.03
C GLN A 57 6.88 -19.76 -9.99
N PRO A 58 5.95 -20.02 -9.04
CA PRO A 58 5.24 -21.28 -9.01
C PRO A 58 4.71 -21.56 -10.42
N THR A 59 5.00 -22.72 -10.97
CA THR A 59 4.73 -23.06 -12.37
C THR A 59 3.25 -23.23 -12.70
N GLY A 60 2.34 -22.71 -11.85
CA GLY A 60 0.91 -22.68 -12.04
C GLY A 60 0.38 -21.25 -12.29
N PRO A 61 -0.81 -21.11 -12.92
CA PRO A 61 -1.46 -19.80 -13.02
C PRO A 61 -1.68 -19.27 -11.59
N SER A 62 -1.24 -18.04 -11.32
CA SER A 62 -1.49 -17.38 -10.04
C SER A 62 -3.01 -17.24 -9.86
N GLU A 63 -3.52 -17.68 -8.71
CA GLU A 63 -4.92 -17.45 -8.35
C GLU A 63 -5.21 -15.93 -8.36
N LYS A 64 -6.46 -15.59 -8.65
CA LYS A 64 -6.90 -14.19 -8.68
C LYS A 64 -8.15 -14.06 -7.85
N PRO A 65 -8.36 -12.90 -7.18
CA PRO A 65 -9.66 -12.56 -6.64
C PRO A 65 -10.72 -12.63 -7.75
N SER A 66 -11.96 -12.95 -7.39
CA SER A 66 -13.09 -12.80 -8.30
C SER A 66 -13.25 -11.35 -8.73
N GLU A 67 -13.96 -11.10 -9.81
CA GLU A 67 -14.31 -9.75 -10.24
C GLU A 67 -15.15 -9.06 -9.15
N CYS A 68 -14.84 -7.81 -8.86
CA CYS A 68 -15.57 -7.00 -7.89
C CYS A 68 -16.38 -5.94 -8.61
N ASP A 69 -17.66 -5.82 -8.24
CA ASP A 69 -18.59 -4.88 -8.85
C ASP A 69 -18.71 -3.53 -8.09
N ASN A 70 -17.83 -3.32 -7.14
CA ASN A 70 -17.77 -2.11 -6.33
C ASN A 70 -16.31 -1.68 -6.08
N ILE A 71 -16.14 -0.51 -5.45
CA ILE A 71 -14.84 0.11 -5.15
C ILE A 71 -14.67 0.39 -3.65
N VAL A 72 -15.42 -0.32 -2.80
CA VAL A 72 -15.39 -0.12 -1.35
C VAL A 72 -14.19 -0.83 -0.73
N VAL A 73 -13.40 -0.10 0.05
CA VAL A 73 -12.32 -0.63 0.88
C VAL A 73 -12.71 -0.47 2.34
N ALA A 74 -12.73 -1.59 3.07
CA ALA A 74 -13.01 -1.60 4.49
C ALA A 74 -11.76 -1.20 5.28
N HIS A 75 -11.75 -0.01 5.91
CA HIS A 75 -10.65 0.45 6.77
C HIS A 75 -10.49 -0.50 7.95
N ARG A 76 -9.30 -1.12 8.10
CA ARG A 76 -8.98 -2.14 9.12
C ARG A 76 -10.01 -3.26 9.21
N GLY A 77 -10.59 -3.63 8.07
CA GLY A 77 -11.64 -4.65 7.98
C GLY A 77 -13.06 -4.17 8.29
N GLY A 78 -13.30 -2.86 8.50
CA GLY A 78 -14.62 -2.32 8.84
C GLY A 78 -15.01 -2.56 10.30
N SER A 79 -14.05 -2.55 11.20
CA SER A 79 -14.18 -2.86 12.63
C SER A 79 -15.25 -2.03 13.34
N SER A 80 -15.37 -0.74 12.99
CA SER A 80 -16.37 0.17 13.57
C SER A 80 -17.82 -0.28 13.32
N GLU A 81 -18.06 -1.03 12.24
CA GLU A 81 -19.39 -1.49 11.86
C GLU A 81 -19.66 -2.92 12.31
N CYS A 82 -18.68 -3.82 12.18
CA CYS A 82 -18.85 -5.23 12.56
C CYS A 82 -18.61 -5.52 14.05
N GLY A 83 -18.08 -4.55 14.81
CA GLY A 83 -17.76 -4.72 16.24
C GLY A 83 -16.59 -5.67 16.53
N GLN A 84 -15.84 -6.09 15.51
CA GLN A 84 -14.60 -6.85 15.67
C GLN A 84 -13.42 -5.92 15.88
N PRO A 85 -12.32 -6.37 16.48
CA PRO A 85 -11.12 -5.53 16.60
C PRO A 85 -10.56 -5.10 15.24
N ASP A 86 -9.99 -3.90 15.20
CA ASP A 86 -9.17 -3.44 14.08
C ASP A 86 -8.11 -4.48 13.71
N ASN A 87 -7.86 -4.67 12.41
CA ASN A 87 -6.77 -5.54 11.97
C ASN A 87 -6.86 -6.99 12.49
N SER A 88 -8.07 -7.50 12.75
CA SER A 88 -8.30 -8.91 13.14
C SER A 88 -8.68 -9.77 11.93
N ILE A 89 -8.45 -11.08 12.03
CA ILE A 89 -8.94 -12.03 11.02
C ILE A 89 -10.48 -11.97 10.93
N ALA A 90 -11.15 -11.72 12.04
CA ALA A 90 -12.62 -11.58 12.08
C ALA A 90 -13.09 -10.33 11.30
N SER A 91 -12.42 -9.18 11.43
CA SER A 91 -12.78 -7.97 10.66
C SER A 91 -12.46 -8.14 9.16
N LEU A 92 -11.34 -8.76 8.81
CA LEU A 92 -11.05 -9.13 7.42
C LEU A 92 -12.14 -10.06 6.85
N THR A 93 -12.55 -11.08 7.61
CA THR A 93 -13.62 -11.99 7.21
C THR A 93 -14.93 -11.24 6.94
N TYR A 94 -15.27 -10.27 7.77
CA TYR A 94 -16.44 -9.41 7.56
C TYR A 94 -16.36 -8.65 6.23
N ALA A 95 -15.24 -8.01 5.93
CA ALA A 95 -15.03 -7.31 4.65
C ALA A 95 -15.17 -8.25 3.44
N MET A 96 -14.63 -9.49 3.55
CA MET A 96 -14.74 -10.53 2.53
C MET A 96 -16.19 -10.98 2.32
N GLU A 97 -16.93 -11.23 3.38
CA GLU A 97 -18.34 -11.65 3.34
C GLU A 97 -19.27 -10.55 2.82
N LEU A 98 -18.93 -9.28 3.05
CA LEU A 98 -19.59 -8.13 2.43
C LEU A 98 -19.34 -8.05 0.93
N GLY A 99 -18.27 -8.65 0.42
CA GLY A 99 -17.81 -8.52 -0.96
C GLY A 99 -17.15 -7.17 -1.25
N CYS A 100 -16.48 -6.57 -0.27
CA CYS A 100 -15.72 -5.35 -0.48
C CYS A 100 -14.61 -5.56 -1.51
N TYR A 101 -14.33 -4.55 -2.32
CA TYR A 101 -13.18 -4.53 -3.25
C TYR A 101 -11.86 -4.74 -2.51
N GLY A 102 -11.72 -4.17 -1.31
CA GLY A 102 -10.53 -4.34 -0.50
C GLY A 102 -10.81 -4.32 1.00
N SER A 103 -9.85 -4.82 1.76
CA SER A 103 -9.71 -4.64 3.19
C SER A 103 -8.35 -4.02 3.47
N GLU A 104 -8.35 -2.80 3.98
CA GLU A 104 -7.12 -2.12 4.38
C GLU A 104 -6.66 -2.65 5.74
N CYS A 105 -5.36 -2.73 5.93
CA CYS A 105 -4.72 -3.12 7.18
C CYS A 105 -3.32 -2.53 7.33
N ASP A 106 -2.95 -2.28 8.58
CA ASP A 106 -1.69 -1.66 8.97
C ASP A 106 -0.61 -2.73 9.20
N ILE A 107 0.61 -2.53 8.67
CA ILE A 107 1.70 -3.51 8.82
C ILE A 107 2.94 -2.92 9.51
N TYR A 108 3.57 -3.76 10.34
CA TYR A 108 4.88 -3.50 10.97
C TYR A 108 5.79 -4.72 10.87
N TRP A 109 7.09 -4.46 10.76
CA TRP A 109 8.14 -5.48 10.83
C TRP A 109 8.56 -5.73 12.28
N THR A 110 8.78 -7.01 12.65
CA THR A 110 9.26 -7.41 13.98
C THR A 110 10.75 -7.76 13.96
N LYS A 111 11.38 -7.71 15.14
CA LYS A 111 12.80 -8.01 15.35
C LYS A 111 13.21 -9.40 14.81
N ASP A 112 12.32 -10.38 14.86
CA ASP A 112 12.52 -11.74 14.38
C ASP A 112 12.02 -11.97 12.95
N ASN A 113 11.97 -10.88 12.15
CA ASN A 113 11.67 -10.90 10.71
C ASN A 113 10.26 -11.38 10.32
N ASN A 114 9.28 -11.20 11.21
CA ASN A 114 7.87 -11.35 10.85
C ASN A 114 7.28 -10.00 10.42
N VAL A 115 6.16 -10.03 9.70
CA VAL A 115 5.31 -8.86 9.45
C VAL A 115 4.01 -9.09 10.20
N ILE A 116 3.69 -8.22 11.16
CA ILE A 116 2.44 -8.26 11.91
C ILE A 116 1.44 -7.28 11.33
N VAL A 117 0.15 -7.62 11.51
CA VAL A 117 -0.98 -6.78 11.11
C VAL A 117 -1.60 -6.19 12.37
N ALA A 118 -1.36 -4.90 12.60
CA ALA A 118 -1.83 -4.17 13.77
C ALA A 118 -1.71 -2.67 13.56
N HIS A 119 -2.57 -1.88 14.21
CA HIS A 119 -2.34 -0.44 14.35
C HIS A 119 -1.68 -0.16 15.70
N ALA A 120 -0.48 0.44 15.67
CA ALA A 120 0.23 0.82 16.88
C ALA A 120 -0.43 2.02 17.58
N ASP A 121 -0.16 2.16 18.85
CA ASP A 121 -0.55 3.33 19.64
C ASP A 121 0.23 4.61 19.26
N SER A 122 -0.02 5.71 19.97
CA SER A 122 0.64 6.99 19.72
C SER A 122 2.15 7.00 20.01
N GLN A 123 2.67 5.94 20.63
CA GLN A 123 4.10 5.72 20.87
C GLN A 123 4.69 4.71 19.88
N CYS A 124 3.96 4.32 18.83
CA CYS A 124 4.31 3.27 17.88
C CYS A 124 4.49 1.89 18.54
N CYS A 125 3.70 1.60 19.58
CA CYS A 125 3.73 0.31 20.28
C CYS A 125 2.52 -0.55 19.93
N VAL A 126 2.74 -1.85 19.77
CA VAL A 126 1.73 -2.90 19.69
C VAL A 126 1.87 -3.77 20.94
N ASN A 127 0.82 -3.90 21.73
CA ASN A 127 0.86 -4.61 23.03
C ASN A 127 1.98 -4.11 23.95
N GLY A 128 2.31 -2.81 23.90
CA GLY A 128 3.35 -2.19 24.73
C GLY A 128 4.79 -2.38 24.24
N TYR A 129 4.99 -2.97 23.06
CA TYR A 129 6.31 -3.14 22.44
C TYR A 129 6.41 -2.33 21.15
N HIS A 130 7.58 -1.78 20.88
CA HIS A 130 7.93 -1.36 19.53
C HIS A 130 8.14 -2.63 18.69
N PRO A 131 7.40 -2.85 17.59
CA PRO A 131 7.48 -4.10 16.82
C PRO A 131 8.91 -4.46 16.40
N TRP A 132 9.69 -3.48 15.94
CA TRP A 132 11.07 -3.68 15.50
C TRP A 132 12.09 -4.02 16.62
N GLU A 133 11.70 -3.90 17.89
CA GLU A 133 12.53 -4.24 19.05
C GLU A 133 12.11 -5.55 19.72
N ALA A 134 10.96 -6.09 19.34
CA ALA A 134 10.36 -7.28 19.94
C ALA A 134 10.12 -8.39 18.90
N THR A 135 10.16 -9.62 19.36
CA THR A 135 9.74 -10.78 18.56
C THR A 135 8.23 -10.91 18.51
N LEU A 136 7.71 -11.58 17.49
CA LEU A 136 6.30 -11.93 17.40
C LEU A 136 5.80 -12.66 18.66
N ALA A 137 6.62 -13.58 19.20
CA ALA A 137 6.28 -14.34 20.40
C ALA A 137 6.12 -13.43 21.65
N GLU A 138 6.98 -12.42 21.81
CA GLU A 138 6.88 -11.44 22.90
C GLU A 138 5.63 -10.58 22.76
N ILE A 139 5.33 -10.07 21.56
CA ILE A 139 4.14 -9.26 21.28
C ILE A 139 2.86 -10.07 21.56
N ARG A 140 2.78 -11.32 21.09
CA ARG A 140 1.62 -12.20 21.31
C ARG A 140 1.45 -12.62 22.78
N LYS A 141 2.56 -12.82 23.49
CA LYS A 141 2.52 -13.15 24.92
C LYS A 141 1.97 -11.99 25.77
N ALA A 142 2.13 -10.76 25.35
CA ALA A 142 1.63 -9.59 26.08
C ALA A 142 0.11 -9.44 26.05
N GLY A 143 -0.59 -10.06 25.09
CA GLY A 143 -2.04 -10.07 25.04
C GLY A 143 -2.63 -10.38 23.66
N ASN A 144 -3.89 -10.74 23.69
CA ASN A 144 -4.72 -10.96 22.51
C ASN A 144 -5.56 -9.72 22.20
N LEU A 145 -6.11 -9.68 21.00
CA LEU A 145 -7.15 -8.74 20.60
C LEU A 145 -8.41 -8.95 21.48
N LYS A 146 -9.31 -7.96 21.51
CA LYS A 146 -10.51 -7.98 22.37
C LYS A 146 -11.44 -9.18 22.12
N ASN A 147 -11.42 -9.77 20.92
CA ASN A 147 -12.18 -10.97 20.56
C ASN A 147 -11.44 -12.28 20.88
N GLY A 148 -10.25 -12.22 21.48
CA GLY A 148 -9.45 -13.37 21.86
C GLY A 148 -8.45 -13.84 20.78
N GLU A 149 -8.46 -13.27 19.59
CA GLU A 149 -7.49 -13.57 18.54
C GLU A 149 -6.09 -13.08 18.94
N PRO A 150 -5.01 -13.79 18.60
CA PRO A 150 -3.66 -13.25 18.70
C PRO A 150 -3.48 -12.12 17.66
N ILE A 151 -2.48 -11.25 17.86
CA ILE A 151 -2.05 -10.30 16.81
C ILE A 151 -1.72 -11.12 15.55
N PRO A 152 -2.38 -10.87 14.40
CA PRO A 152 -2.15 -11.63 13.18
C PRO A 152 -0.80 -11.31 12.53
N THR A 153 -0.27 -12.27 11.79
CA THR A 153 0.81 -12.02 10.83
C THR A 153 0.25 -11.73 9.43
N LEU A 154 1.10 -11.17 8.56
CA LEU A 154 0.74 -10.98 7.16
C LEU A 154 0.49 -12.31 6.45
N GLU A 155 1.23 -13.35 6.78
CA GLU A 155 1.02 -14.69 6.24
C GLU A 155 -0.39 -15.21 6.55
N GLU A 156 -0.86 -15.04 7.80
CA GLU A 156 -2.21 -15.43 8.21
C GLU A 156 -3.29 -14.59 7.49
N TYR A 157 -3.03 -13.30 7.25
CA TYR A 157 -3.91 -12.42 6.49
C TYR A 157 -4.01 -12.82 5.01
N ILE A 158 -2.87 -13.13 4.39
CA ILE A 158 -2.82 -13.59 3.00
C ILE A 158 -3.53 -14.94 2.87
N ASP A 159 -3.26 -15.89 3.77
CA ASP A 159 -3.95 -17.19 3.76
C ASP A 159 -5.46 -17.00 3.86
N LYS A 160 -5.89 -16.07 4.71
CA LYS A 160 -7.32 -15.77 4.89
C LYS A 160 -7.95 -15.15 3.63
N VAL A 161 -7.34 -14.12 3.03
CA VAL A 161 -7.93 -13.46 1.86
C VAL A 161 -7.96 -14.35 0.62
N MET A 162 -7.06 -15.34 0.54
CA MET A 162 -6.99 -16.32 -0.54
C MET A 162 -7.95 -17.52 -0.34
N GLU A 163 -8.63 -17.60 0.80
CA GLU A 163 -9.66 -18.63 0.99
C GLU A 163 -10.77 -18.52 -0.05
N LYS A 164 -11.33 -19.67 -0.40
CA LYS A 164 -12.52 -19.72 -1.26
C LYS A 164 -13.79 -19.54 -0.42
N ASN A 165 -14.73 -18.82 -1.00
CA ASN A 165 -16.05 -18.67 -0.40
C ASN A 165 -16.74 -20.06 -0.29
N PRO A 166 -17.07 -20.51 0.91
CA PRO A 166 -17.64 -21.87 1.11
C PRO A 166 -19.00 -22.05 0.46
N LYS A 167 -19.69 -20.97 0.09
CA LYS A 167 -21.00 -21.04 -0.56
C LYS A 167 -20.91 -21.18 -2.08
N THR A 168 -19.89 -20.56 -2.70
CA THR A 168 -19.72 -20.52 -4.16
C THR A 168 -18.58 -21.41 -4.65
N GLY A 169 -17.59 -21.70 -3.81
CA GLY A 169 -16.36 -22.39 -4.18
C GLY A 169 -15.36 -21.52 -4.94
N GLU A 170 -15.68 -20.26 -5.18
CA GLU A 170 -14.86 -19.28 -5.89
C GLU A 170 -14.04 -18.42 -4.90
N ALA A 171 -12.97 -17.78 -5.37
CA ALA A 171 -12.25 -16.81 -4.57
C ALA A 171 -13.16 -15.62 -4.23
N TYR A 172 -12.95 -14.99 -3.06
CA TYR A 172 -13.56 -13.71 -2.76
C TYR A 172 -13.02 -12.62 -3.72
N CYS A 173 -13.76 -11.53 -3.91
CA CYS A 173 -13.26 -10.41 -4.72
C CYS A 173 -12.33 -9.47 -3.95
N THR A 174 -12.24 -9.64 -2.64
CA THR A 174 -11.51 -8.76 -1.74
C THR A 174 -9.99 -8.89 -1.91
N ARG A 175 -9.30 -7.75 -1.89
CA ARG A 175 -7.84 -7.63 -1.84
C ARG A 175 -7.40 -7.05 -0.50
N LEU A 176 -6.18 -7.35 -0.10
CA LEU A 176 -5.54 -6.65 1.02
C LEU A 176 -4.93 -5.33 0.52
N TRP A 177 -5.20 -4.26 1.24
CA TRP A 177 -4.52 -2.98 1.09
C TRP A 177 -3.59 -2.79 2.28
N LEU A 178 -2.29 -3.02 2.07
CA LEU A 178 -1.30 -2.97 3.13
C LEU A 178 -0.80 -1.52 3.32
N ASP A 179 -1.18 -0.90 4.43
CA ASP A 179 -0.63 0.39 4.85
C ASP A 179 0.74 0.17 5.51
N ILE A 180 1.79 0.56 4.79
CA ILE A 180 3.15 0.54 5.30
C ILE A 180 3.30 1.69 6.27
N LYS A 181 3.30 1.39 7.58
CA LYS A 181 3.32 2.43 8.61
C LYS A 181 4.66 3.13 8.73
N ASN A 182 4.60 4.44 8.66
CA ASN A 182 5.74 5.28 8.96
C ASN A 182 6.01 5.32 10.47
N ILE A 183 7.29 5.25 10.86
CA ILE A 183 7.68 5.36 12.26
C ILE A 183 7.99 6.83 12.55
N THR A 184 7.17 7.40 13.42
CA THR A 184 7.24 8.83 13.76
C THR A 184 8.02 9.10 15.04
N LYS A 185 8.28 8.07 15.87
CA LYS A 185 8.99 8.20 17.13
C LYS A 185 9.90 6.99 17.39
N PRO A 186 11.22 7.14 17.29
CA PRO A 186 11.93 8.31 16.75
C PRO A 186 11.79 8.45 15.24
N SER A 187 11.65 9.66 14.74
CA SER A 187 11.37 9.96 13.31
C SER A 187 12.52 9.62 12.35
N THR A 188 13.65 9.17 12.87
CA THR A 188 14.85 8.80 12.10
C THR A 188 14.88 7.33 11.68
N LEU A 189 13.96 6.50 12.19
CA LEU A 189 13.96 5.06 11.93
C LEU A 189 13.26 4.72 10.61
N THR A 190 13.87 5.12 9.48
CA THR A 190 13.33 4.84 8.15
C THR A 190 13.58 3.41 7.68
N GLU A 191 14.54 2.73 8.25
CA GLU A 191 14.92 1.35 7.93
C GLU A 191 13.81 0.35 8.24
N TYR A 192 13.04 0.53 9.30
CA TYR A 192 12.00 -0.42 9.70
C TYR A 192 10.77 -0.45 8.77
N PRO A 193 10.21 0.69 8.29
CA PRO A 193 9.22 0.66 7.22
C PRO A 193 9.74 0.04 5.93
N ILE A 194 11.01 0.26 5.60
CA ILE A 194 11.65 -0.35 4.43
C ILE A 194 11.78 -1.87 4.63
N ALA A 195 12.19 -2.33 5.82
CA ALA A 195 12.24 -3.75 6.16
C ALA A 195 10.84 -4.40 6.11
N ALA A 196 9.81 -3.71 6.62
CA ALA A 196 8.43 -4.17 6.55
C ALA A 196 7.97 -4.38 5.10
N THR A 197 8.23 -3.39 4.22
CA THR A 197 7.89 -3.50 2.81
C THR A 197 8.59 -4.67 2.15
N ARG A 198 9.89 -4.79 2.38
CA ARG A 198 10.70 -5.84 1.77
C ARG A 198 10.23 -7.22 2.22
N ARG A 199 10.09 -7.46 3.54
CA ARG A 199 9.63 -8.75 4.04
C ARG A 199 8.20 -9.06 3.59
N ALA A 200 7.33 -8.07 3.52
CA ALA A 200 5.99 -8.25 2.94
C ALA A 200 6.05 -8.68 1.48
N CYS A 201 6.91 -8.09 0.66
CA CYS A 201 7.12 -8.52 -0.73
C CYS A 201 7.61 -9.97 -0.83
N GLU A 202 8.55 -10.40 0.02
CA GLU A 202 9.01 -11.80 0.10
C GLU A 202 7.83 -12.74 0.38
N ILE A 203 7.05 -12.46 1.42
CA ILE A 203 5.89 -13.27 1.80
C ILE A 203 4.86 -13.35 0.67
N ILE A 204 4.56 -12.22 0.02
CA ILE A 204 3.59 -12.15 -1.09
C ILE A 204 4.05 -13.02 -2.25
N VAL A 205 5.33 -12.98 -2.60
CA VAL A 205 5.90 -13.79 -3.68
C VAL A 205 5.93 -15.27 -3.29
N GLU A 206 6.40 -15.61 -2.07
CA GLU A 206 6.40 -16.97 -1.53
C GLU A 206 5.01 -17.63 -1.58
N LYS A 207 3.96 -16.85 -1.30
CA LYS A 207 2.56 -17.31 -1.31
C LYS A 207 1.89 -17.19 -2.69
N ASN A 208 2.56 -16.66 -3.70
CA ASN A 208 1.97 -16.34 -5.02
C ASN A 208 0.73 -15.45 -4.94
N ALA A 209 0.74 -14.48 -4.03
CA ALA A 209 -0.40 -13.65 -3.64
C ALA A 209 -0.44 -12.26 -4.30
N GLN A 210 0.36 -12.00 -5.34
CA GLN A 210 0.50 -10.67 -5.97
C GLN A 210 -0.82 -10.08 -6.45
N ASN A 211 -1.76 -10.93 -6.87
CA ASN A 211 -3.09 -10.48 -7.33
C ASN A 211 -4.04 -10.11 -6.18
N PHE A 212 -3.74 -10.56 -4.95
CA PHE A 212 -4.57 -10.34 -3.77
C PHE A 212 -4.09 -9.19 -2.89
N VAL A 213 -2.98 -8.53 -3.24
CA VAL A 213 -2.34 -7.52 -2.40
C VAL A 213 -2.03 -6.27 -3.20
N GLU A 214 -2.32 -5.12 -2.62
CA GLU A 214 -1.87 -3.81 -3.06
C GLU A 214 -1.27 -3.06 -1.86
N PHE A 215 -0.22 -2.27 -2.09
CA PHE A 215 0.37 -1.42 -1.05
C PHE A 215 -0.19 -0.01 -1.10
N ILE A 216 -0.36 0.59 0.07
CA ILE A 216 -0.43 2.04 0.23
C ILE A 216 0.74 2.46 1.13
N CYS A 217 1.50 3.44 0.70
CA CYS A 217 2.74 3.82 1.36
C CYS A 217 2.73 5.29 1.75
N THR A 218 3.04 5.55 3.00
CA THR A 218 3.33 6.90 3.51
C THR A 218 4.76 6.97 4.02
N GLY A 219 5.25 8.18 4.27
CA GLY A 219 6.57 8.37 4.86
C GLY A 219 7.40 9.41 4.12
N ASN A 220 8.68 9.47 4.49
CA ASN A 220 9.62 10.37 3.83
C ASN A 220 10.05 9.84 2.44
N ALA A 221 10.76 10.67 1.68
CA ALA A 221 11.16 10.36 0.31
C ALA A 221 11.98 9.06 0.20
N THR A 222 12.78 8.72 1.21
CA THR A 222 13.59 7.50 1.24
C THR A 222 12.72 6.25 1.36
N VAL A 223 11.79 6.23 2.32
CA VAL A 223 10.83 5.13 2.51
C VAL A 223 9.99 4.95 1.26
N MET A 224 9.48 6.05 0.70
CA MET A 224 8.65 6.03 -0.51
C MET A 224 9.37 5.43 -1.71
N ALA A 225 10.63 5.85 -1.97
CA ALA A 225 11.41 5.35 -3.10
C ALA A 225 11.78 3.86 -2.94
N ALA A 226 12.17 3.45 -1.74
CA ALA A 226 12.49 2.05 -1.47
C ALA A 226 11.25 1.15 -1.59
N SER A 227 10.13 1.54 -0.99
CA SER A 227 8.87 0.79 -1.05
C SER A 227 8.37 0.63 -2.49
N PHE A 228 8.46 1.70 -3.30
CA PHE A 228 8.13 1.64 -4.72
C PHE A 228 9.00 0.63 -5.48
N THR A 229 10.32 0.63 -5.20
CA THR A 229 11.26 -0.30 -5.84
C THR A 229 10.93 -1.75 -5.50
N TYR A 230 10.71 -2.07 -4.22
CA TYR A 230 10.41 -3.43 -3.78
C TYR A 230 9.05 -3.92 -4.29
N ALA A 231 8.01 -3.10 -4.20
CA ALA A 231 6.68 -3.46 -4.70
C ALA A 231 6.70 -3.78 -6.21
N ASN A 232 7.36 -2.93 -7.02
CA ASN A 232 7.49 -3.17 -8.46
C ASN A 232 8.29 -4.44 -8.77
N ALA A 233 9.37 -4.70 -8.05
CA ALA A 233 10.17 -5.94 -8.22
C ALA A 233 9.35 -7.20 -7.88
N ALA A 234 8.48 -7.12 -6.89
CA ALA A 234 7.57 -8.19 -6.50
C ALA A 234 6.34 -8.32 -7.41
N GLY A 235 6.11 -7.38 -8.33
CA GLY A 235 4.91 -7.35 -9.18
C GLY A 235 3.64 -6.95 -8.44
N VAL A 236 3.77 -6.17 -7.36
CA VAL A 236 2.65 -5.69 -6.53
C VAL A 236 2.38 -4.21 -6.80
N ASN A 237 1.11 -3.85 -6.98
CA ASN A 237 0.69 -2.47 -7.17
C ASN A 237 0.90 -1.65 -5.89
N ILE A 238 1.34 -0.39 -6.05
CA ILE A 238 1.60 0.51 -4.92
C ILE A 238 1.07 1.91 -5.18
N GLY A 239 0.28 2.43 -4.23
CA GLY A 239 -0.19 3.81 -4.16
C GLY A 239 0.62 4.65 -3.19
N TRP A 240 0.70 5.93 -3.47
CA TRP A 240 1.35 6.90 -2.60
C TRP A 240 0.32 7.69 -1.79
N MET A 241 0.44 7.60 -0.47
CA MET A 241 -0.46 8.26 0.48
C MET A 241 0.21 9.56 0.99
N ALA A 242 0.12 10.63 0.21
CA ALA A 242 0.67 11.93 0.57
C ALA A 242 0.00 13.08 -0.19
N ASN A 243 0.01 14.28 0.39
CA ASN A 243 -0.57 15.49 -0.20
C ASN A 243 0.44 16.21 -1.10
N TYR A 244 0.71 15.65 -2.27
CA TYR A 244 1.55 16.31 -3.28
C TYR A 244 0.75 16.64 -4.55
N ALA A 245 1.28 17.57 -5.35
CA ALA A 245 0.74 17.85 -6.67
C ALA A 245 0.94 16.63 -7.59
N VAL A 246 0.03 16.42 -8.53
CA VAL A 246 0.05 15.24 -9.42
C VAL A 246 1.38 15.02 -10.14
N LEU A 247 2.11 16.09 -10.47
CA LEU A 247 3.42 16.00 -11.12
C LEU A 247 4.48 15.30 -10.25
N GLU A 248 4.37 15.37 -8.92
CA GLU A 248 5.27 14.64 -8.01
C GLU A 248 5.06 13.14 -8.11
N TYR A 249 3.81 12.67 -8.23
CA TYR A 249 3.50 11.26 -8.46
C TYR A 249 4.11 10.77 -9.76
N ILE A 250 3.90 11.54 -10.84
CA ILE A 250 4.44 11.21 -12.18
C ILE A 250 5.97 11.17 -12.16
N SER A 251 6.62 12.16 -11.56
CA SER A 251 8.09 12.25 -11.52
C SER A 251 8.74 11.10 -10.75
N ARG A 252 8.03 10.51 -9.79
CA ARG A 252 8.47 9.37 -8.98
C ARG A 252 7.99 8.02 -9.51
N GLY A 253 7.24 8.01 -10.61
CA GLY A 253 6.74 6.80 -11.26
C GLY A 253 5.46 6.22 -10.67
N TYR A 254 4.89 6.83 -9.64
CA TYR A 254 3.63 6.40 -9.06
C TYR A 254 2.47 6.64 -10.02
N LYS A 255 1.57 5.66 -10.11
CA LYS A 255 0.37 5.72 -10.94
C LYS A 255 -0.92 5.75 -10.14
N TRP A 256 -0.80 5.76 -8.83
CA TRP A 256 -1.93 5.76 -7.92
C TRP A 256 -1.66 6.66 -6.71
N ALA A 257 -2.59 7.58 -6.42
CA ALA A 257 -2.64 8.43 -5.25
C ALA A 257 -3.73 7.92 -4.30
N ASN A 258 -3.39 7.74 -3.00
CA ASN A 258 -4.35 7.47 -1.95
C ASN A 258 -4.41 8.68 -1.01
N LEU A 259 -5.51 9.42 -1.00
CA LEU A 259 -5.59 10.73 -0.37
C LEU A 259 -6.59 10.79 0.78
N SER A 260 -6.18 11.41 1.90
CA SER A 260 -7.08 11.82 2.95
C SER A 260 -8.06 12.87 2.43
N LEU A 261 -9.33 12.80 2.88
CA LEU A 261 -10.38 13.75 2.50
C LEU A 261 -10.00 15.19 2.86
N GLU A 262 -9.25 15.40 3.93
CA GLU A 262 -8.77 16.75 4.32
C GLU A 262 -7.93 17.44 3.23
N TYR A 263 -7.34 16.67 2.32
CA TYR A 263 -6.54 17.21 1.19
C TYR A 263 -7.39 17.54 -0.03
N MET A 264 -8.64 17.07 -0.07
CA MET A 264 -9.53 17.22 -1.21
C MET A 264 -10.22 18.59 -1.23
N ASN A 265 -10.46 19.08 -2.44
CA ASN A 265 -11.34 20.22 -2.70
C ASN A 265 -12.59 19.68 -3.41
N ASP A 266 -13.60 19.34 -2.64
CA ASP A 266 -14.76 18.59 -3.09
C ASP A 266 -16.11 19.23 -2.71
N GLY A 267 -16.05 20.45 -2.14
CA GLY A 267 -17.23 21.17 -1.69
C GLY A 267 -17.60 20.94 -0.22
N THR A 268 -17.16 19.83 0.39
CA THR A 268 -17.19 19.57 1.85
C THR A 268 -15.84 19.89 2.48
N HIS A 269 -14.77 19.57 1.80
CA HIS A 269 -13.38 19.84 2.21
C HIS A 269 -12.78 20.96 1.36
N THR A 270 -11.87 21.71 1.96
CA THR A 270 -11.21 22.88 1.34
C THR A 270 -9.72 22.66 1.10
N GLY A 271 -9.32 21.40 0.92
CA GLY A 271 -7.95 21.02 0.57
C GLY A 271 -7.55 21.50 -0.83
N ALA A 272 -6.34 21.17 -1.23
CA ALA A 272 -5.76 21.65 -2.49
C ALA A 272 -5.89 20.65 -3.66
N ARG A 273 -6.43 19.44 -3.43
CA ARG A 273 -6.46 18.35 -4.42
C ARG A 273 -7.86 18.15 -4.98
N THR A 274 -7.93 17.82 -6.27
CA THR A 274 -9.18 17.45 -6.94
C THR A 274 -9.03 16.10 -7.62
N ILE A 275 -10.11 15.34 -7.74
CA ILE A 275 -10.13 14.07 -8.50
C ILE A 275 -9.61 14.32 -9.92
N ARG A 276 -10.07 15.38 -10.55
CA ARG A 276 -9.79 15.69 -11.94
C ARG A 276 -8.31 15.97 -12.23
N GLU A 277 -7.57 16.61 -11.30
CA GLU A 277 -6.13 16.89 -11.52
C GLU A 277 -5.32 15.59 -11.69
N PHE A 278 -5.75 14.50 -11.04
CA PHE A 278 -5.11 13.18 -11.15
C PHE A 278 -5.59 12.42 -12.37
N THR A 279 -6.90 12.31 -12.57
CA THR A 279 -7.49 11.54 -13.68
C THR A 279 -7.14 12.12 -15.05
N ASP A 280 -7.09 13.45 -15.21
CA ASP A 280 -6.65 14.11 -16.46
C ASP A 280 -5.17 13.79 -16.80
N LYS A 281 -4.39 13.28 -15.85
CA LYS A 281 -3.00 12.88 -16.03
C LYS A 281 -2.80 11.36 -16.04
N GLY A 282 -3.89 10.58 -15.99
CA GLY A 282 -3.83 9.13 -15.95
C GLY A 282 -3.30 8.55 -14.65
N ILE A 283 -3.40 9.29 -13.54
CA ILE A 283 -3.10 8.81 -12.20
C ILE A 283 -4.42 8.36 -11.56
N GLU A 284 -4.47 7.10 -11.13
CA GLU A 284 -5.58 6.61 -10.33
C GLU A 284 -5.64 7.35 -8.99
N ILE A 285 -6.86 7.52 -8.47
CA ILE A 285 -7.06 8.16 -7.15
C ILE A 285 -8.03 7.34 -6.32
N SER A 286 -7.67 7.12 -5.06
CA SER A 286 -8.55 6.63 -4.00
C SER A 286 -8.57 7.60 -2.83
N VAL A 287 -9.61 7.55 -2.03
CA VAL A 287 -9.83 8.46 -0.91
C VAL A 287 -10.09 7.72 0.40
N PHE A 288 -9.73 8.34 1.55
CA PHE A 288 -9.97 7.83 2.90
C PHE A 288 -10.10 8.98 3.92
N ASN A 289 -10.88 8.84 5.01
CA ASN A 289 -11.96 7.88 5.17
C ASN A 289 -13.27 8.59 4.90
N ALA A 290 -14.10 8.05 4.01
CA ALA A 290 -15.45 8.58 3.79
C ALA A 290 -16.41 7.92 4.79
N ASP A 291 -16.62 8.55 5.93
CA ASP A 291 -17.33 7.96 7.08
C ASP A 291 -18.69 8.59 7.35
N ASP A 292 -18.92 9.84 6.95
CA ASP A 292 -20.21 10.49 7.08
C ASP A 292 -21.07 10.45 5.81
N ASP A 293 -22.34 10.85 5.93
CA ASP A 293 -23.27 10.79 4.81
C ASP A 293 -22.94 11.77 3.68
N ALA A 294 -22.35 12.91 3.99
CA ALA A 294 -22.02 13.93 2.99
C ALA A 294 -20.87 13.41 2.11
N ASP A 295 -19.81 12.92 2.74
CA ASP A 295 -18.64 12.34 2.06
C ASP A 295 -19.02 11.11 1.24
N MET A 296 -19.72 10.16 1.86
CA MET A 296 -20.18 8.97 1.13
C MET A 296 -21.00 9.33 -0.09
N ASN A 297 -21.98 10.24 0.04
CA ASN A 297 -22.82 10.64 -1.11
C ASN A 297 -22.02 11.34 -2.20
N TYR A 298 -21.07 12.22 -1.82
CA TYR A 298 -20.21 12.88 -2.80
C TYR A 298 -19.36 11.87 -3.57
N TYR A 299 -18.63 11.00 -2.84
CA TYR A 299 -17.70 10.08 -3.48
C TYR A 299 -18.38 8.91 -4.20
N VAL A 300 -19.57 8.49 -3.79
CA VAL A 300 -20.41 7.56 -4.56
C VAL A 300 -20.77 8.16 -5.93
N ASN A 301 -21.15 9.44 -5.98
CA ASN A 301 -21.42 10.15 -7.23
C ASN A 301 -20.18 10.31 -8.13
N GLN A 302 -18.99 10.25 -7.56
CA GLN A 302 -17.71 10.30 -8.30
C GLN A 302 -17.09 8.92 -8.55
N SER A 303 -17.77 7.84 -8.20
CA SER A 303 -17.22 6.47 -8.21
C SER A 303 -16.61 6.03 -9.52
N ALA A 304 -17.14 6.50 -10.66
CA ALA A 304 -16.60 6.20 -11.99
C ALA A 304 -15.19 6.79 -12.23
N ASN A 305 -14.78 7.76 -11.43
CA ASN A 305 -13.49 8.46 -11.52
C ASN A 305 -12.51 8.02 -10.42
N LEU A 306 -12.90 7.07 -9.57
CA LEU A 306 -12.12 6.63 -8.43
C LEU A 306 -11.69 5.17 -8.57
N LYS A 307 -10.48 4.88 -8.10
CA LYS A 307 -10.03 3.51 -7.90
C LYS A 307 -10.77 2.87 -6.72
N ALA A 308 -10.90 3.60 -5.61
CA ALA A 308 -11.58 3.10 -4.42
C ALA A 308 -11.96 4.21 -3.43
N ILE A 309 -12.88 3.87 -2.53
CA ILE A 309 -13.31 4.67 -1.38
C ILE A 309 -13.10 3.84 -0.12
N CYS A 310 -12.19 4.27 0.75
CA CYS A 310 -11.94 3.63 2.04
C CYS A 310 -12.86 4.23 3.12
N THR A 311 -13.42 3.37 3.99
CA THR A 311 -14.37 3.77 5.04
C THR A 311 -14.34 2.81 6.22
N ASN A 312 -14.67 3.33 7.41
CA ASN A 312 -14.93 2.54 8.61
C ASN A 312 -16.31 1.83 8.58
N TYR A 313 -17.17 2.18 7.61
CA TYR A 313 -18.56 1.71 7.50
C TYR A 313 -18.86 1.11 6.12
N PRO A 314 -18.22 -0.02 5.76
CA PRO A 314 -18.28 -0.58 4.41
C PRO A 314 -19.69 -1.07 4.01
N ASP A 315 -20.49 -1.66 4.89
CA ASP A 315 -21.86 -2.05 4.58
C ASP A 315 -22.76 -0.85 4.25
N ARG A 316 -22.61 0.24 5.03
CA ARG A 316 -23.32 1.48 4.80
C ARG A 316 -22.97 2.10 3.44
N LEU A 317 -21.67 2.10 3.08
CA LEU A 317 -21.23 2.61 1.79
C LEU A 317 -21.71 1.73 0.63
N LEU A 318 -21.64 0.41 0.75
CA LEU A 318 -22.18 -0.53 -0.24
C LEU A 318 -23.68 -0.32 -0.48
N ARG A 319 -24.48 -0.09 0.58
CA ARG A 319 -25.91 0.24 0.45
C ARG A 319 -26.13 1.54 -0.31
N LYS A 320 -25.34 2.58 -0.05
CA LYS A 320 -25.42 3.85 -0.78
C LYS A 320 -25.05 3.69 -2.26
N MET A 321 -24.19 2.75 -2.60
CA MET A 321 -23.83 2.38 -3.97
C MET A 321 -24.86 1.46 -4.65
N GLY A 322 -25.89 1.02 -3.92
CA GLY A 322 -26.89 0.06 -4.43
C GLY A 322 -26.32 -1.35 -4.65
N LYS A 323 -25.28 -1.73 -3.90
CA LYS A 323 -24.61 -3.03 -3.98
C LYS A 323 -25.05 -4.02 -2.90
N ARG A 324 -25.94 -3.57 -2.02
CA ARG A 324 -26.60 -4.37 -0.97
C ARG A 324 -28.03 -3.91 -0.70
#